data_3c83a5b69c507ee40309b9d2ab2040f4
#
_entry.id   3c83a5b69c507ee40309b9d2ab2040f4
#
_cell.length_a   1.000
_cell.length_b   1.000
_cell.length_c   1.000
_cell.angle_alpha   90.00
_cell.angle_beta   90.00
_cell.angle_gamma   90.00
#
_symmetry.space_group_name_H-M   'P 1'
#
loop_
_entity.id
_entity.type
_entity.pdbx_description
1 polymer ?
#
loop_
_entity_poly.entity_id
_entity_poly.type
_entity_poly.pdbx_seq_one_letter_code
_entity_poly.pdbx_strand_id
1 'polypeptide(L)'
;MESADMQLVMFALIATIPLVGAMMAITPLLQPNGQAFSVSVPEVAQSDPGIRVLKHRFVTIIAALTAILTLVAVVFCLMGSMKAVMALVVAGSLAPLVAGYGLIVRYRRRVQAIKRERGWQAEAQQRVAEIGEGAEDAPRAISLAWNWLYAPVILLTVGVAIAGYPVMPAQIPVHVVFSRAVTDVAAKSPAVAAFPIALELFLAGCFAFSHWTVLRSKKGTEPGNPASSAWAYGMFAHAQTVFLLVGGLVITAVCGLLIELSVIGVLPITGAVAAIVVVAMLIAAGDVILNAVYGQSGSRVFRMQRSAALLVDDDAYWKLGLFYYNPGDASLFLPQRSGFGWTVNWARPAVWAVMAGFVVATALFVVLCVVMVD
;
A
#
# COMPACT_ATOMS: atom_id res chain seq x y z
N MET A 1 -0.35 -32.52 14.27
CA MET A 1 0.07 -31.15 14.47
C MET A 1 0.44 -30.48 13.13
N GLU A 2 1.31 -31.07 12.30
CA GLU A 2 1.71 -30.53 10.98
C GLU A 2 0.57 -30.22 9.98
N SER A 3 -0.51 -31.00 9.97
CA SER A 3 -1.64 -30.76 9.04
C SER A 3 -2.46 -29.52 9.41
N ALA A 4 -2.59 -29.21 10.69
CA ALA A 4 -3.34 -28.05 11.18
C ALA A 4 -2.55 -26.76 10.91
N ASP A 5 -1.24 -26.77 11.10
CA ASP A 5 -0.36 -25.62 10.84
C ASP A 5 -0.35 -25.26 9.36
N MET A 6 -0.33 -26.28 8.48
CA MET A 6 -0.40 -26.08 7.03
C MET A 6 -1.74 -25.48 6.60
N GLN A 7 -2.86 -25.97 7.17
CA GLN A 7 -4.17 -25.39 6.88
C GLN A 7 -4.25 -23.94 7.33
N LEU A 8 -3.69 -23.61 8.50
CA LEU A 8 -3.65 -22.23 9.00
C LEU A 8 -2.93 -21.28 8.01
N VAL A 9 -1.76 -21.68 7.50
CA VAL A 9 -1.03 -20.91 6.49
C VAL A 9 -1.85 -20.73 5.22
N MET A 10 -2.53 -21.80 4.75
CA MET A 10 -3.36 -21.72 3.56
C MET A 10 -4.54 -20.76 3.75
N PHE A 11 -5.24 -20.82 4.87
CA PHE A 11 -6.31 -19.88 5.16
C PHE A 11 -5.81 -18.44 5.30
N ALA A 12 -4.64 -18.23 5.93
CA ALA A 12 -4.01 -16.91 6.01
C ALA A 12 -3.68 -16.36 4.61
N LEU A 13 -3.14 -17.18 3.71
CA LEU A 13 -2.87 -16.79 2.33
C LEU A 13 -4.15 -16.53 1.53
N ILE A 14 -5.17 -17.38 1.65
CA ILE A 14 -6.47 -17.17 0.99
C ILE A 14 -7.12 -15.87 1.47
N ALA A 15 -6.97 -15.49 2.74
CA ALA A 15 -7.52 -14.26 3.31
C ALA A 15 -6.92 -12.98 2.67
N THR A 16 -5.79 -13.07 1.97
CA THR A 16 -5.25 -11.94 1.18
C THR A 16 -6.15 -11.57 0.00
N ILE A 17 -6.87 -12.53 -0.59
CA ILE A 17 -7.79 -12.29 -1.72
C ILE A 17 -8.92 -11.31 -1.33
N PRO A 18 -9.73 -11.59 -0.28
CA PRO A 18 -10.79 -10.69 0.13
C PRO A 18 -10.25 -9.35 0.66
N LEU A 19 -9.08 -9.31 1.26
CA LEU A 19 -8.46 -8.07 1.70
C LEU A 19 -8.14 -7.15 0.49
N VAL A 20 -7.41 -7.64 -0.49
CA VAL A 20 -7.06 -6.88 -1.71
C VAL A 20 -8.32 -6.48 -2.48
N GLY A 21 -9.28 -7.41 -2.60
CA GLY A 21 -10.55 -7.15 -3.27
C GLY A 21 -11.39 -6.09 -2.55
N ALA A 22 -11.44 -6.11 -1.22
CA ALA A 22 -12.13 -5.09 -0.43
C ALA A 22 -11.46 -3.73 -0.58
N MET A 23 -10.13 -3.65 -0.49
CA MET A 23 -9.37 -2.42 -0.73
C MET A 23 -9.68 -1.84 -2.11
N MET A 24 -9.71 -2.67 -3.14
CA MET A 24 -10.05 -2.22 -4.49
C MET A 24 -11.52 -1.80 -4.62
N ALA A 25 -12.45 -2.54 -4.02
CA ALA A 25 -13.89 -2.24 -4.07
C ALA A 25 -14.22 -0.89 -3.45
N ILE A 26 -13.59 -0.53 -2.33
CA ILE A 26 -13.85 0.75 -1.63
C ILE A 26 -13.14 1.94 -2.25
N THR A 27 -12.20 1.75 -3.16
CA THR A 27 -11.41 2.80 -3.83
C THR A 27 -12.25 3.99 -4.31
N PRO A 28 -13.37 3.83 -5.07
CA PRO A 28 -14.16 4.99 -5.51
C PRO A 28 -14.89 5.71 -4.38
N LEU A 29 -15.05 5.06 -3.23
CA LEU A 29 -15.70 5.65 -2.06
C LEU A 29 -14.71 6.50 -1.23
N LEU A 30 -13.42 6.25 -1.36
CA LEU A 30 -12.35 6.94 -0.64
C LEU A 30 -11.75 8.12 -1.40
N GLN A 31 -12.14 8.31 -2.67
CA GLN A 31 -11.70 9.45 -3.46
C GLN A 31 -12.06 10.79 -2.79
N PRO A 32 -11.20 11.83 -2.92
CA PRO A 32 -11.51 13.19 -2.47
C PRO A 32 -12.84 13.70 -3.04
N ASN A 33 -13.52 14.60 -2.33
CA ASN A 33 -14.85 15.10 -2.72
C ASN A 33 -14.88 15.76 -4.09
N GLY A 34 -13.81 16.44 -4.48
CA GLY A 34 -13.65 17.07 -5.81
C GLY A 34 -13.30 16.09 -6.94
N GLN A 35 -13.42 14.77 -6.73
CA GLN A 35 -13.00 13.78 -7.71
C GLN A 35 -13.99 12.60 -7.81
N ALA A 36 -14.22 12.11 -9.02
CA ALA A 36 -14.97 10.89 -9.29
C ALA A 36 -14.27 10.10 -10.41
N PHE A 37 -13.87 8.84 -10.14
CA PHE A 37 -13.10 7.99 -11.07
C PHE A 37 -11.92 8.73 -11.72
N SER A 38 -11.16 9.44 -10.88
CA SER A 38 -10.00 10.25 -11.29
C SER A 38 -10.32 11.39 -12.25
N VAL A 39 -11.56 11.89 -12.29
CA VAL A 39 -11.98 13.09 -13.00
C VAL A 39 -12.27 14.18 -11.99
N SER A 40 -11.80 15.41 -12.22
CA SER A 40 -12.12 16.59 -11.43
C SER A 40 -13.59 16.97 -11.65
N VAL A 41 -14.36 17.02 -10.57
CA VAL A 41 -15.79 17.34 -10.56
C VAL A 41 -16.10 18.29 -9.39
N PRO A 42 -17.16 19.11 -9.45
CA PRO A 42 -17.62 19.85 -8.28
C PRO A 42 -17.93 18.91 -7.11
N GLU A 43 -17.72 19.35 -5.89
CA GLU A 43 -17.98 18.50 -4.71
C GLU A 43 -19.44 18.06 -4.60
N VAL A 44 -20.39 18.90 -5.02
CA VAL A 44 -21.81 18.55 -5.07
C VAL A 44 -22.10 17.41 -6.05
N ALA A 45 -21.23 17.15 -7.02
CA ALA A 45 -21.35 16.05 -7.99
C ALA A 45 -21.29 14.66 -7.33
N GLN A 46 -20.77 14.55 -6.10
CA GLN A 46 -20.84 13.29 -5.34
C GLN A 46 -22.29 12.81 -5.10
N SER A 47 -23.23 13.72 -5.16
CA SER A 47 -24.69 13.45 -5.03
C SER A 47 -25.37 13.17 -6.36
N ASP A 48 -24.67 13.34 -7.50
CA ASP A 48 -25.23 13.07 -8.83
C ASP A 48 -25.63 11.59 -8.97
N PRO A 49 -26.87 11.29 -9.41
CA PRO A 49 -27.35 9.92 -9.55
C PRO A 49 -26.49 9.07 -10.47
N GLY A 50 -25.99 9.64 -11.58
CA GLY A 50 -25.12 8.94 -12.52
C GLY A 50 -23.81 8.51 -11.88
N ILE A 51 -23.16 9.37 -11.11
CA ILE A 51 -21.91 9.07 -10.40
C ILE A 51 -22.16 8.02 -9.31
N ARG A 52 -23.25 8.14 -8.54
CA ARG A 52 -23.62 7.14 -7.52
C ARG A 52 -23.83 5.74 -8.10
N VAL A 53 -24.55 5.65 -9.20
CA VAL A 53 -24.78 4.35 -9.89
C VAL A 53 -23.45 3.73 -10.32
N LEU A 54 -22.52 4.53 -10.89
CA LEU A 54 -21.21 4.02 -11.28
C LEU A 54 -20.41 3.51 -10.08
N LYS A 55 -20.43 4.24 -8.94
CA LYS A 55 -19.76 3.81 -7.71
C LYS A 55 -20.35 2.49 -7.18
N HIS A 56 -21.68 2.38 -7.10
CA HIS A 56 -22.33 1.14 -6.65
C HIS A 56 -22.01 -0.04 -7.58
N ARG A 57 -22.10 0.14 -8.91
CA ARG A 57 -21.74 -0.91 -9.86
C ARG A 57 -20.29 -1.35 -9.72
N PHE A 58 -19.37 -0.41 -9.52
CA PHE A 58 -17.97 -0.73 -9.29
C PHE A 58 -17.78 -1.63 -8.08
N VAL A 59 -18.33 -1.20 -6.92
CA VAL A 59 -18.27 -1.98 -5.66
C VAL A 59 -18.85 -3.38 -5.84
N THR A 60 -20.05 -3.47 -6.45
CA THR A 60 -20.73 -4.77 -6.66
C THR A 60 -19.91 -5.71 -7.55
N ILE A 61 -19.36 -5.21 -8.67
CA ILE A 61 -18.59 -6.04 -9.61
C ILE A 61 -17.31 -6.56 -8.93
N ILE A 62 -16.56 -5.67 -8.25
CA ILE A 62 -15.30 -6.08 -7.60
C ILE A 62 -15.58 -7.00 -6.42
N ALA A 63 -16.60 -6.72 -5.60
CA ALA A 63 -16.98 -7.57 -4.48
C ALA A 63 -17.45 -8.97 -4.96
N ALA A 64 -18.25 -9.05 -6.01
CA ALA A 64 -18.69 -10.33 -6.57
C ALA A 64 -17.51 -11.14 -7.14
N LEU A 65 -16.62 -10.49 -7.92
CA LEU A 65 -15.41 -11.14 -8.43
C LEU A 65 -14.54 -11.69 -7.29
N THR A 66 -14.32 -10.88 -6.27
CA THR A 66 -13.52 -11.25 -5.09
C THR A 66 -14.15 -12.42 -4.34
N ALA A 67 -15.46 -12.37 -4.10
CA ALA A 67 -16.20 -13.44 -3.39
C ALA A 67 -16.11 -14.78 -4.14
N ILE A 68 -16.27 -14.76 -5.47
CA ILE A 68 -16.16 -15.95 -6.32
C ILE A 68 -14.74 -16.53 -6.21
N LEU A 69 -13.70 -15.71 -6.37
CA LEU A 69 -12.30 -16.16 -6.32
C LEU A 69 -11.93 -16.71 -4.94
N THR A 70 -12.39 -16.06 -3.88
CA THR A 70 -12.19 -16.53 -2.50
C THR A 70 -12.87 -17.88 -2.29
N LEU A 71 -14.14 -18.02 -2.70
CA LEU A 71 -14.88 -19.28 -2.58
C LEU A 71 -14.19 -20.44 -3.33
N VAL A 72 -13.78 -20.18 -4.56
CA VAL A 72 -13.05 -21.16 -5.38
C VAL A 72 -11.73 -21.56 -4.69
N ALA A 73 -10.98 -20.61 -4.14
CA ALA A 73 -9.74 -20.89 -3.41
C ALA A 73 -10.00 -21.74 -2.15
N VAL A 74 -11.05 -21.45 -1.40
CA VAL A 74 -11.47 -22.26 -0.23
C VAL A 74 -11.85 -23.69 -0.65
N VAL A 75 -12.62 -23.85 -1.73
CA VAL A 75 -12.99 -25.20 -2.23
C VAL A 75 -11.76 -26.02 -2.58
N PHE A 76 -10.81 -25.46 -3.33
CA PHE A 76 -9.57 -26.15 -3.66
C PHE A 76 -8.68 -26.43 -2.43
N CYS A 77 -8.72 -25.55 -1.43
CA CYS A 77 -8.06 -25.81 -0.15
C CYS A 77 -8.66 -27.04 0.56
N LEU A 78 -9.98 -27.11 0.63
CA LEU A 78 -10.69 -28.26 1.23
C LEU A 78 -10.48 -29.57 0.44
N MET A 79 -10.29 -29.48 -0.87
CA MET A 79 -9.93 -30.62 -1.73
C MET A 79 -8.45 -31.03 -1.60
N GLY A 80 -7.65 -30.31 -0.82
CA GLY A 80 -6.21 -30.58 -0.62
C GLY A 80 -5.32 -30.23 -1.82
N SER A 81 -5.83 -29.47 -2.79
CA SER A 81 -5.08 -29.10 -4.00
C SER A 81 -4.23 -27.85 -3.79
N MET A 82 -3.07 -28.00 -3.14
CA MET A 82 -2.17 -26.90 -2.79
C MET A 82 -1.69 -26.08 -3.99
N LYS A 83 -1.36 -26.72 -5.11
CA LYS A 83 -0.95 -26.00 -6.35
C LYS A 83 -2.05 -25.08 -6.86
N ALA A 84 -3.31 -25.54 -6.83
CA ALA A 84 -4.44 -24.72 -7.23
C ALA A 84 -4.68 -23.55 -6.28
N VAL A 85 -4.54 -23.76 -4.96
CA VAL A 85 -4.65 -22.70 -3.96
C VAL A 85 -3.59 -21.61 -4.20
N MET A 86 -2.33 -21.98 -4.38
CA MET A 86 -1.25 -21.02 -4.65
C MET A 86 -1.49 -20.21 -5.92
N ALA A 87 -1.88 -20.88 -7.01
CA ALA A 87 -2.24 -20.19 -8.25
C ALA A 87 -3.43 -19.23 -8.06
N LEU A 88 -4.45 -19.66 -7.28
CA LEU A 88 -5.62 -18.84 -6.98
C LEU A 88 -5.32 -17.68 -6.04
N VAL A 89 -4.40 -17.83 -5.08
CA VAL A 89 -3.96 -16.70 -4.23
C VAL A 89 -3.31 -15.62 -5.08
N VAL A 90 -2.41 -15.98 -6.00
CA VAL A 90 -1.78 -15.02 -6.91
C VAL A 90 -2.80 -14.41 -7.88
N ALA A 91 -3.52 -15.26 -8.63
CA ALA A 91 -4.50 -14.80 -9.61
C ALA A 91 -5.67 -14.05 -8.94
N GLY A 92 -6.14 -14.54 -7.78
CA GLY A 92 -7.24 -13.96 -7.03
C GLY A 92 -6.89 -12.61 -6.38
N SER A 93 -5.64 -12.37 -6.06
CA SER A 93 -5.18 -11.05 -5.60
C SER A 93 -4.97 -10.08 -6.76
N LEU A 94 -4.49 -10.55 -7.90
CA LEU A 94 -4.24 -9.71 -9.08
C LEU A 94 -5.53 -9.37 -9.85
N ALA A 95 -6.47 -10.31 -9.96
CA ALA A 95 -7.67 -10.12 -10.78
C ALA A 95 -8.55 -8.94 -10.34
N PRO A 96 -8.85 -8.72 -9.04
CA PRO A 96 -9.58 -7.53 -8.58
C PRO A 96 -8.85 -6.22 -8.90
N LEU A 97 -7.51 -6.20 -8.85
CA LEU A 97 -6.71 -5.02 -9.19
C LEU A 97 -6.83 -4.70 -10.68
N VAL A 98 -6.59 -5.69 -11.55
CA VAL A 98 -6.67 -5.52 -13.01
C VAL A 98 -8.09 -5.12 -13.44
N ALA A 99 -9.11 -5.84 -12.95
CA ALA A 99 -10.50 -5.53 -13.24
C ALA A 99 -10.90 -4.14 -12.73
N GLY A 100 -10.47 -3.79 -11.51
CA GLY A 100 -10.76 -2.50 -10.90
C GLY A 100 -10.13 -1.34 -11.67
N TYR A 101 -8.86 -1.44 -12.05
CA TYR A 101 -8.24 -0.42 -12.90
C TYR A 101 -8.90 -0.32 -14.28
N GLY A 102 -9.26 -1.44 -14.90
CA GLY A 102 -10.03 -1.45 -16.14
C GLY A 102 -11.39 -0.73 -16.02
N LEU A 103 -12.09 -0.97 -14.91
CA LEU A 103 -13.35 -0.27 -14.60
C LEU A 103 -13.13 1.22 -14.30
N ILE A 104 -12.07 1.62 -13.60
CA ILE A 104 -11.73 3.03 -13.37
C ILE A 104 -11.54 3.73 -14.71
N VAL A 105 -10.75 3.18 -15.63
CA VAL A 105 -10.53 3.76 -16.96
C VAL A 105 -11.84 3.85 -17.76
N ARG A 106 -12.68 2.80 -17.72
CA ARG A 106 -13.99 2.80 -18.38
C ARG A 106 -14.93 3.86 -17.80
N TYR A 107 -15.04 3.92 -16.48
CA TYR A 107 -15.95 4.85 -15.80
C TYR A 107 -15.46 6.28 -15.83
N ARG A 108 -14.14 6.51 -15.89
CA ARG A 108 -13.57 7.83 -16.17
C ARG A 108 -14.18 8.45 -17.44
N ARG A 109 -14.26 7.68 -18.52
CA ARG A 109 -14.88 8.15 -19.79
C ARG A 109 -16.35 8.52 -19.60
N ARG A 110 -17.10 7.76 -18.78
CA ARG A 110 -18.49 8.05 -18.46
C ARG A 110 -18.65 9.31 -17.62
N VAL A 111 -17.80 9.49 -16.60
CA VAL A 111 -17.80 10.71 -15.78
C VAL A 111 -17.40 11.93 -16.59
N GLN A 112 -16.45 11.81 -17.52
CA GLN A 112 -16.11 12.89 -18.45
C GLN A 112 -17.28 13.26 -19.39
N ALA A 113 -18.12 12.31 -19.79
CA ALA A 113 -19.34 12.59 -20.53
C ALA A 113 -20.35 13.36 -19.67
N ILE A 114 -20.62 12.89 -18.44
CA ILE A 114 -21.48 13.58 -17.48
C ILE A 114 -20.96 15.01 -17.19
N LYS A 115 -19.64 15.18 -17.01
CA LYS A 115 -19.00 16.49 -16.81
C LYS A 115 -19.32 17.47 -17.94
N ARG A 116 -19.23 16.98 -19.19
CA ARG A 116 -19.57 17.81 -20.38
C ARG A 116 -21.07 18.10 -20.47
N GLU A 117 -21.93 17.12 -20.23
CA GLU A 117 -23.40 17.29 -20.24
C GLU A 117 -23.88 18.28 -19.17
N ARG A 118 -23.24 18.28 -17.99
CA ARG A 118 -23.54 19.18 -16.88
C ARG A 118 -22.85 20.55 -17.00
N GLY A 119 -21.97 20.74 -17.96
CA GLY A 119 -21.23 21.99 -18.14
C GLY A 119 -20.24 22.30 -17.00
N TRP A 120 -19.75 21.28 -16.29
CA TRP A 120 -18.78 21.50 -15.20
C TRP A 120 -17.42 21.90 -15.76
N GLN A 121 -17.11 23.18 -15.68
CA GLN A 121 -15.84 23.76 -16.14
C GLN A 121 -15.23 24.58 -15.00
N ALA A 122 -13.90 24.59 -14.91
CA ALA A 122 -13.21 25.45 -13.97
C ALA A 122 -13.28 26.91 -14.47
N GLU A 123 -13.71 27.82 -13.60
CA GLU A 123 -13.88 29.24 -13.94
C GLU A 123 -12.55 29.97 -14.19
N ALA A 124 -11.43 29.45 -13.64
CA ALA A 124 -10.07 29.93 -13.92
C ALA A 124 -9.01 28.92 -13.50
N GLN A 125 -7.82 28.99 -14.12
CA GLN A 125 -6.62 28.33 -13.59
C GLN A 125 -6.08 29.18 -12.42
N GLN A 126 -6.56 28.95 -11.21
CA GLN A 126 -6.03 29.62 -10.02
C GLN A 126 -4.70 28.99 -9.62
N ARG A 127 -3.61 29.76 -9.73
CA ARG A 127 -2.36 29.47 -9.03
C ARG A 127 -2.50 30.00 -7.61
N VAL A 128 -2.70 29.12 -6.64
CA VAL A 128 -2.73 29.51 -5.23
C VAL A 128 -1.31 29.45 -4.68
N ALA A 129 -0.75 30.62 -4.36
CA ALA A 129 0.40 30.72 -3.48
C ALA A 129 -0.13 30.81 -2.04
N GLU A 130 0.20 29.83 -1.21
CA GLU A 130 -0.21 29.80 0.18
C GLU A 130 0.67 30.77 0.99
N ILE A 131 0.18 31.94 1.24
CA ILE A 131 0.73 32.89 2.21
C ILE A 131 -0.39 33.11 3.24
N GLY A 132 -0.44 32.32 4.30
CA GLY A 132 -1.49 32.38 5.31
C GLY A 132 -0.92 32.31 6.73
N GLU A 133 -1.14 33.35 7.51
CA GLU A 133 -1.08 33.32 8.97
C GLU A 133 -2.05 32.25 9.47
N GLY A 134 -1.60 31.16 10.02
CA GLY A 134 -2.42 30.03 10.49
C GLY A 134 -1.98 28.66 9.95
N ALA A 135 -1.15 28.61 8.91
CA ALA A 135 -0.52 27.37 8.46
C ALA A 135 0.72 27.00 9.31
N GLU A 136 1.25 27.95 10.08
CA GLU A 136 2.44 27.74 10.93
C GLU A 136 2.18 26.75 12.07
N ASP A 137 1.00 26.77 12.66
CA ASP A 137 0.57 25.88 13.75
C ASP A 137 -0.05 24.56 13.26
N ALA A 138 -0.15 24.35 11.94
CA ALA A 138 -0.69 23.10 11.41
C ALA A 138 0.18 21.90 11.84
N PRO A 139 -0.43 20.76 12.20
CA PRO A 139 0.29 19.52 12.49
C PRO A 139 1.21 19.17 11.33
N ARG A 140 2.38 18.62 11.65
CA ARG A 140 3.38 18.26 10.63
C ARG A 140 3.65 16.77 10.67
N ALA A 141 4.02 16.19 9.54
CA ALA A 141 4.58 14.86 9.48
C ALA A 141 5.78 14.76 10.42
N ILE A 142 5.95 13.61 11.08
CA ILE A 142 7.10 13.38 11.98
C ILE A 142 8.41 13.40 11.19
N SER A 143 9.50 13.74 11.88
CA SER A 143 10.84 13.80 11.27
C SER A 143 11.29 12.43 10.76
N LEU A 144 12.00 12.40 9.64
CA LEU A 144 12.64 11.18 9.11
C LEU A 144 13.62 10.55 10.10
N ALA A 145 14.17 11.33 11.05
CA ALA A 145 15.06 10.84 12.09
C ALA A 145 14.44 9.75 12.97
N TRP A 146 13.11 9.70 13.10
CA TRP A 146 12.43 8.63 13.84
C TRP A 146 12.68 7.24 13.26
N ASN A 147 13.07 7.13 11.99
CA ASN A 147 13.44 5.84 11.39
C ASN A 147 14.70 5.21 12.00
N TRP A 148 15.51 5.96 12.79
CA TRP A 148 16.57 5.35 13.59
C TRP A 148 16.08 4.33 14.61
N LEU A 149 14.77 4.32 14.94
CA LEU A 149 14.15 3.27 15.77
C LEU A 149 14.20 1.87 15.14
N TYR A 150 14.47 1.74 13.83
CA TYR A 150 14.75 0.43 13.22
C TYR A 150 16.08 -0.15 13.73
N ALA A 151 17.06 0.67 14.08
CA ALA A 151 18.36 0.18 14.52
C ALA A 151 18.30 -0.76 15.75
N PRO A 152 17.63 -0.41 16.87
CA PRO A 152 17.51 -1.34 18.00
C PRO A 152 16.74 -2.62 17.66
N VAL A 153 15.75 -2.57 16.72
CA VAL A 153 15.02 -3.76 16.26
C VAL A 153 15.99 -4.71 15.54
N ILE A 154 16.74 -4.19 14.58
CA ILE A 154 17.72 -4.96 13.81
C ILE A 154 18.84 -5.51 14.72
N LEU A 155 19.33 -4.69 15.66
CA LEU A 155 20.36 -5.12 16.64
C LEU A 155 19.86 -6.24 17.55
N LEU A 156 18.56 -6.26 17.88
CA LEU A 156 17.96 -7.36 18.64
C LEU A 156 18.02 -8.67 17.82
N THR A 157 17.64 -8.65 16.57
CA THR A 157 17.71 -9.81 15.69
C THR A 157 19.16 -10.28 15.48
N VAL A 158 20.10 -9.35 15.32
CA VAL A 158 21.54 -9.67 15.30
C VAL A 158 21.99 -10.38 16.57
N GLY A 159 21.56 -9.89 17.74
CA GLY A 159 21.85 -10.53 19.04
C GLY A 159 21.29 -11.94 19.13
N VAL A 160 20.04 -12.14 18.67
CA VAL A 160 19.41 -13.47 18.62
C VAL A 160 20.14 -14.40 17.65
N ALA A 161 20.53 -13.91 16.47
CA ALA A 161 21.30 -14.67 15.47
C ALA A 161 22.65 -15.12 16.04
N ILE A 162 23.40 -14.22 16.67
CA ILE A 162 24.71 -14.56 17.29
C ILE A 162 24.54 -15.58 18.43
N ALA A 163 23.57 -15.36 19.32
CA ALA A 163 23.32 -16.27 20.44
C ALA A 163 22.78 -17.64 19.99
N GLY A 164 21.94 -17.66 18.93
CA GLY A 164 21.32 -18.86 18.40
C GLY A 164 22.21 -19.65 17.45
N TYR A 165 23.25 -19.04 16.85
CA TYR A 165 24.10 -19.68 15.86
C TYR A 165 24.73 -21.01 16.36
N PRO A 166 25.24 -21.15 17.60
CA PRO A 166 25.80 -22.43 18.08
C PRO A 166 24.80 -23.57 18.06
N VAL A 167 23.54 -23.33 18.38
CA VAL A 167 22.45 -24.33 18.49
C VAL A 167 21.65 -24.49 17.18
N MET A 168 21.95 -23.71 16.16
CA MET A 168 21.31 -23.78 14.84
C MET A 168 21.45 -25.17 14.23
N PRO A 169 20.38 -25.76 13.65
CA PRO A 169 20.41 -27.05 12.96
C PRO A 169 21.41 -27.06 11.81
N ALA A 170 22.03 -28.23 11.56
CA ALA A 170 22.97 -28.40 10.43
C ALA A 170 22.30 -28.23 9.06
N GLN A 171 21.01 -28.54 8.98
CA GLN A 171 20.17 -28.36 7.79
C GLN A 171 18.94 -27.55 8.16
N ILE A 172 18.73 -26.45 7.47
CA ILE A 172 17.68 -25.46 7.71
C ILE A 172 16.69 -25.55 6.54
N PRO A 173 15.39 -25.79 6.80
CA PRO A 173 14.38 -25.79 5.76
C PRO A 173 14.18 -24.37 5.23
N VAL A 174 14.63 -24.09 4.01
CA VAL A 174 14.53 -22.77 3.34
C VAL A 174 13.37 -22.73 2.34
N HIS A 175 12.98 -23.89 1.79
CA HIS A 175 11.78 -24.04 0.97
C HIS A 175 10.83 -25.05 1.59
N VAL A 176 9.68 -24.59 2.03
CA VAL A 176 8.56 -25.45 2.39
C VAL A 176 7.67 -25.56 1.16
N VAL A 177 7.88 -26.62 0.34
CA VAL A 177 6.89 -26.96 -0.67
C VAL A 177 5.68 -27.53 0.06
N PHE A 178 4.51 -26.92 -0.18
CA PHE A 178 3.24 -27.28 0.45
C PHE A 178 2.78 -28.74 0.20
N SER A 179 3.61 -29.58 -0.43
CA SER A 179 3.36 -31.01 -0.70
C SER A 179 4.01 -31.97 0.31
N ARG A 180 4.39 -31.52 1.50
CA ARG A 180 5.03 -32.33 2.57
C ARG A 180 6.50 -32.71 2.36
N ALA A 181 7.13 -32.35 1.28
CA ALA A 181 8.56 -32.54 1.13
C ALA A 181 9.28 -31.24 1.41
N VAL A 182 10.18 -31.23 2.39
CA VAL A 182 11.25 -30.24 2.47
C VAL A 182 12.10 -30.51 1.23
N THR A 183 11.94 -29.66 0.19
CA THR A 183 12.61 -29.91 -1.08
C THR A 183 14.00 -29.33 -1.10
N ASP A 184 14.21 -28.22 -0.37
CA ASP A 184 15.49 -27.55 -0.32
C ASP A 184 15.85 -27.22 1.13
N VAL A 185 17.01 -27.66 1.54
CA VAL A 185 17.63 -27.36 2.83
C VAL A 185 18.91 -26.59 2.59
N ALA A 186 19.06 -25.45 3.22
CA ALA A 186 20.35 -24.77 3.27
C ALA A 186 21.24 -25.38 4.36
N ALA A 187 22.52 -25.49 4.09
CA ALA A 187 23.50 -25.83 5.09
C ALA A 187 23.65 -24.70 6.10
N LYS A 188 23.87 -25.05 7.38
CA LYS A 188 24.22 -24.07 8.41
C LYS A 188 25.39 -23.20 7.96
N SER A 189 25.16 -21.91 7.81
CA SER A 189 26.18 -20.94 7.45
C SER A 189 25.90 -19.58 8.09
N PRO A 190 26.91 -18.72 8.25
CA PRO A 190 26.68 -17.33 8.68
C PRO A 190 25.78 -16.56 7.71
N ALA A 191 25.79 -16.88 6.42
CA ALA A 191 24.95 -16.24 5.42
C ALA A 191 23.46 -16.51 5.68
N VAL A 192 23.08 -17.78 5.93
CA VAL A 192 21.70 -18.14 6.24
C VAL A 192 21.22 -17.47 7.54
N ALA A 193 22.07 -17.39 8.57
CA ALA A 193 21.75 -16.65 9.79
C ALA A 193 21.65 -15.13 9.58
N ALA A 194 22.32 -14.56 8.58
CA ALA A 194 22.25 -13.15 8.25
C ALA A 194 21.06 -12.79 7.34
N PHE A 195 20.38 -13.77 6.73
CA PHE A 195 19.25 -13.53 5.82
C PHE A 195 18.09 -12.76 6.47
N PRO A 196 17.59 -13.10 7.69
CA PRO A 196 16.52 -12.32 8.34
C PRO A 196 16.93 -10.88 8.61
N ILE A 197 18.21 -10.63 8.92
CA ILE A 197 18.75 -9.29 9.14
C ILE A 197 18.76 -8.50 7.83
N ALA A 198 19.16 -9.12 6.72
CA ALA A 198 19.11 -8.49 5.40
C ALA A 198 17.67 -8.13 4.99
N LEU A 199 16.70 -9.00 5.30
CA LEU A 199 15.28 -8.72 5.10
C LEU A 199 14.80 -7.53 5.95
N GLU A 200 15.19 -7.45 7.22
CA GLU A 200 14.87 -6.31 8.09
C GLU A 200 15.42 -4.99 7.54
N LEU A 201 16.68 -4.99 7.10
CA LEU A 201 17.31 -3.81 6.49
C LEU A 201 16.57 -3.36 5.23
N PHE A 202 16.17 -4.30 4.38
CA PHE A 202 15.40 -4.00 3.18
C PHE A 202 14.01 -3.44 3.52
N LEU A 203 13.28 -4.04 4.46
CA LEU A 203 11.96 -3.57 4.91
C LEU A 203 12.07 -2.18 5.54
N ALA A 204 13.04 -1.96 6.45
CA ALA A 204 13.28 -0.66 7.06
C ALA A 204 13.57 0.41 5.99
N GLY A 205 14.35 0.07 4.97
CA GLY A 205 14.60 0.94 3.81
C GLY A 205 13.35 1.27 3.03
N CYS A 206 12.47 0.30 2.77
CA CYS A 206 11.19 0.50 2.09
C CYS A 206 10.25 1.42 2.89
N PHE A 207 10.13 1.22 4.21
CA PHE A 207 9.31 2.07 5.07
C PHE A 207 9.88 3.48 5.23
N ALA A 208 11.21 3.62 5.40
CA ALA A 208 11.86 4.92 5.42
C ALA A 208 11.70 5.67 4.09
N PHE A 209 11.78 4.97 2.95
CA PHE A 209 11.49 5.53 1.65
C PHE A 209 10.03 5.99 1.54
N SER A 210 9.07 5.18 2.00
CA SER A 210 7.65 5.54 2.03
C SER A 210 7.41 6.77 2.91
N HIS A 211 8.04 6.84 4.08
CA HIS A 211 8.00 8.01 4.95
C HIS A 211 8.56 9.26 4.25
N TRP A 212 9.70 9.14 3.57
CA TRP A 212 10.30 10.21 2.79
C TRP A 212 9.39 10.70 1.65
N THR A 213 8.65 9.79 0.98
CA THR A 213 7.69 10.20 -0.07
C THR A 213 6.56 11.05 0.48
N VAL A 214 6.04 10.75 1.68
CA VAL A 214 5.04 11.59 2.35
C VAL A 214 5.58 12.99 2.61
N LEU A 215 6.82 13.09 3.14
CA LEU A 215 7.48 14.37 3.43
C LEU A 215 7.73 15.23 2.18
N ARG A 216 7.94 14.59 1.03
CA ARG A 216 8.22 15.25 -0.26
C ARG A 216 7.00 15.38 -1.16
N SER A 217 5.85 14.86 -0.72
CA SER A 217 4.62 14.92 -1.50
C SER A 217 4.06 16.34 -1.59
N LYS A 218 3.47 16.65 -2.73
CA LYS A 218 2.69 17.87 -2.93
C LYS A 218 1.56 17.92 -1.91
N LYS A 219 1.47 19.03 -1.19
CA LYS A 219 0.37 19.26 -0.26
C LYS A 219 -0.93 19.46 -1.05
N GLY A 220 -1.99 18.77 -0.64
CA GLY A 220 -3.32 19.00 -1.19
C GLY A 220 -3.89 20.28 -0.56
N THR A 221 -3.86 21.39 -1.28
CA THR A 221 -4.49 22.65 -0.85
C THR A 221 -5.74 22.90 -1.66
N GLU A 222 -6.81 23.32 -0.97
CA GLU A 222 -8.08 23.68 -1.59
C GLU A 222 -8.13 25.21 -1.75
N PRO A 223 -8.26 25.71 -3.00
CA PRO A 223 -8.18 27.16 -3.27
C PRO A 223 -9.22 27.98 -2.51
N GLY A 224 -10.40 27.41 -2.22
CA GLY A 224 -11.45 28.09 -1.48
C GLY A 224 -11.20 28.22 0.03
N ASN A 225 -10.36 27.35 0.61
CA ASN A 225 -10.08 27.30 2.05
C ASN A 225 -8.64 26.82 2.33
N PRO A 226 -7.62 27.62 1.99
CA PRO A 226 -6.22 27.19 2.04
C PRO A 226 -5.75 26.84 3.46
N ALA A 227 -6.10 27.62 4.48
CA ALA A 227 -5.69 27.37 5.86
C ALA A 227 -6.27 26.06 6.40
N SER A 228 -7.58 25.83 6.24
CA SER A 228 -8.23 24.59 6.70
C SER A 228 -7.70 23.36 5.97
N SER A 229 -7.41 23.46 4.66
CA SER A 229 -6.87 22.35 3.89
C SER A 229 -5.41 22.05 4.27
N ALA A 230 -4.61 23.06 4.62
CA ALA A 230 -3.25 22.88 5.14
C ALA A 230 -3.28 22.14 6.49
N TRP A 231 -4.18 22.50 7.40
CA TRP A 231 -4.40 21.79 8.67
C TRP A 231 -4.84 20.35 8.44
N ALA A 232 -5.83 20.14 7.56
CA ALA A 232 -6.32 18.80 7.22
C ALA A 232 -5.22 17.91 6.64
N TYR A 233 -4.43 18.45 5.71
CA TYR A 233 -3.26 17.77 5.17
C TYR A 233 -2.22 17.45 6.25
N GLY A 234 -1.94 18.43 7.13
CA GLY A 234 -0.99 18.25 8.23
C GLY A 234 -1.38 17.14 9.18
N MET A 235 -2.66 17.07 9.58
CA MET A 235 -3.20 15.97 10.41
C MET A 235 -3.08 14.61 9.70
N PHE A 236 -3.44 14.54 8.44
CA PHE A 236 -3.29 13.32 7.63
C PHE A 236 -1.83 12.90 7.53
N ALA A 237 -0.92 13.83 7.17
CA ALA A 237 0.49 13.54 7.00
C ALA A 237 1.15 13.10 8.32
N HIS A 238 0.76 13.70 9.45
CA HIS A 238 1.20 13.27 10.78
C HIS A 238 0.75 11.84 11.08
N ALA A 239 -0.56 11.56 10.95
CA ALA A 239 -1.11 10.24 11.20
C ALA A 239 -0.51 9.17 10.28
N GLN A 240 -0.36 9.49 8.98
CA GLN A 240 0.23 8.58 8.00
C GLN A 240 1.69 8.27 8.30
N THR A 241 2.50 9.27 8.67
CA THR A 241 3.93 9.03 8.97
C THR A 241 4.13 8.28 10.29
N VAL A 242 3.29 8.52 11.30
CA VAL A 242 3.27 7.72 12.54
C VAL A 242 2.85 6.28 12.21
N PHE A 243 1.82 6.09 11.41
CA PHE A 243 1.37 4.76 11.00
C PHE A 243 2.44 3.99 10.22
N LEU A 244 3.12 4.65 9.26
CA LEU A 244 4.23 4.07 8.50
C LEU A 244 5.39 3.67 9.43
N LEU A 245 5.74 4.52 10.39
CA LEU A 245 6.81 4.20 11.35
C LEU A 245 6.43 3.01 12.23
N VAL A 246 5.27 3.07 12.90
CA VAL A 246 4.84 2.01 13.84
C VAL A 246 4.57 0.70 13.10
N GLY A 247 3.80 0.73 12.00
CA GLY A 247 3.53 -0.45 11.17
C GLY A 247 4.80 -1.04 10.59
N GLY A 248 5.71 -0.17 10.13
CA GLY A 248 7.02 -0.59 9.63
C GLY A 248 7.88 -1.25 10.71
N LEU A 249 7.96 -0.68 11.92
CA LEU A 249 8.68 -1.28 13.05
C LEU A 249 8.11 -2.66 13.42
N VAL A 250 6.78 -2.76 13.49
CA VAL A 250 6.11 -4.02 13.84
C VAL A 250 6.38 -5.09 12.79
N ILE A 251 6.16 -4.81 11.49
CA ILE A 251 6.36 -5.83 10.46
C ILE A 251 7.84 -6.20 10.31
N THR A 252 8.75 -5.24 10.43
CA THR A 252 10.20 -5.48 10.36
C THR A 252 10.64 -6.39 11.52
N ALA A 253 10.23 -6.07 12.77
CA ALA A 253 10.53 -6.90 13.93
C ALA A 253 9.93 -8.31 13.82
N VAL A 254 8.68 -8.41 13.40
CA VAL A 254 8.00 -9.70 13.27
C VAL A 254 8.66 -10.54 12.17
N CYS A 255 8.97 -9.96 11.00
CA CYS A 255 9.67 -10.68 9.94
C CYS A 255 11.05 -11.15 10.38
N GLY A 256 11.88 -10.25 10.93
CA GLY A 256 13.23 -10.59 11.34
C GLY A 256 13.26 -11.64 12.44
N LEU A 257 12.61 -11.33 13.57
CA LEU A 257 12.67 -12.21 14.74
C LEU A 257 12.03 -13.58 14.51
N LEU A 258 10.84 -13.66 13.88
CA LEU A 258 10.17 -14.95 13.68
C LEU A 258 10.92 -15.82 12.66
N ILE A 259 11.46 -15.23 11.60
CA ILE A 259 12.27 -15.97 10.64
C ILE A 259 13.58 -16.41 11.31
N GLU A 260 14.24 -15.56 12.10
CA GLU A 260 15.46 -15.92 12.83
C GLU A 260 15.20 -17.06 13.81
N LEU A 261 14.12 -17.00 14.61
CA LEU A 261 13.72 -18.07 15.50
C LEU A 261 13.43 -19.39 14.76
N SER A 262 12.98 -19.29 13.51
CA SER A 262 12.77 -20.48 12.66
C SER A 262 14.09 -21.02 12.13
N VAL A 263 15.03 -20.15 11.74
CA VAL A 263 16.38 -20.52 11.29
C VAL A 263 17.17 -21.23 12.38
N ILE A 264 17.08 -20.76 13.62
CA ILE A 264 17.73 -21.43 14.78
C ILE A 264 16.97 -22.66 15.30
N GLY A 265 15.82 -23.01 14.71
CA GLY A 265 15.05 -24.22 15.02
C GLY A 265 14.15 -24.12 16.25
N VAL A 266 13.89 -22.92 16.79
CA VAL A 266 13.00 -22.70 17.95
C VAL A 266 11.53 -22.69 17.52
N LEU A 267 11.22 -22.16 16.34
CA LEU A 267 9.86 -21.97 15.82
C LEU A 267 9.69 -22.66 14.46
N PRO A 268 8.58 -23.38 14.19
CA PRO A 268 8.33 -23.90 12.86
C PRO A 268 8.11 -22.75 11.87
N ILE A 269 8.73 -22.84 10.69
CA ILE A 269 8.66 -21.80 9.64
C ILE A 269 7.21 -21.51 9.19
N THR A 270 6.34 -22.51 9.20
CA THR A 270 4.92 -22.38 8.89
C THR A 270 4.21 -21.43 9.85
N GLY A 271 4.49 -21.55 11.15
CA GLY A 271 3.96 -20.66 12.18
C GLY A 271 4.47 -19.23 12.02
N ALA A 272 5.76 -19.06 11.72
CA ALA A 272 6.36 -17.75 11.44
C ALA A 272 5.69 -17.07 10.24
N VAL A 273 5.56 -17.78 9.11
CA VAL A 273 4.93 -17.24 7.89
C VAL A 273 3.47 -16.88 8.15
N ALA A 274 2.69 -17.74 8.84
CA ALA A 274 1.30 -17.45 9.16
C ALA A 274 1.18 -16.15 10.00
N ALA A 275 2.01 -16.00 11.02
CA ALA A 275 2.02 -14.81 11.88
C ALA A 275 2.40 -13.54 11.08
N ILE A 276 3.40 -13.62 10.21
CA ILE A 276 3.82 -12.52 9.34
C ILE A 276 2.68 -12.08 8.44
N VAL A 277 2.00 -13.03 7.78
CA VAL A 277 0.86 -12.75 6.89
C VAL A 277 -0.28 -12.07 7.67
N VAL A 278 -0.62 -12.57 8.86
CA VAL A 278 -1.66 -11.97 9.71
C VAL A 278 -1.29 -10.54 10.10
N VAL A 279 -0.06 -10.29 10.53
CA VAL A 279 0.41 -8.94 10.91
C VAL A 279 0.38 -8.01 9.70
N ALA A 280 0.85 -8.46 8.53
CA ALA A 280 0.78 -7.69 7.29
C ALA A 280 -0.66 -7.31 6.91
N MET A 281 -1.61 -8.25 7.06
CA MET A 281 -3.03 -7.99 6.83
C MET A 281 -3.61 -6.96 7.82
N LEU A 282 -3.23 -7.03 9.10
CA LEU A 282 -3.66 -6.07 10.11
C LEU A 282 -3.12 -4.65 9.80
N ILE A 283 -1.87 -4.55 9.36
CA ILE A 283 -1.29 -3.27 8.94
C ILE A 283 -2.02 -2.74 7.69
N ALA A 284 -2.26 -3.59 6.69
CA ALA A 284 -3.01 -3.18 5.50
C ALA A 284 -4.44 -2.72 5.84
N ALA A 285 -5.14 -3.43 6.73
CA ALA A 285 -6.45 -3.01 7.23
C ALA A 285 -6.38 -1.67 8.00
N GLY A 286 -5.34 -1.47 8.80
CA GLY A 286 -5.07 -0.22 9.50
C GLY A 286 -4.88 0.96 8.55
N ASP A 287 -4.15 0.79 7.44
CA ASP A 287 -3.99 1.82 6.40
C ASP A 287 -5.33 2.16 5.74
N VAL A 288 -6.16 1.16 5.46
CA VAL A 288 -7.53 1.39 4.95
C VAL A 288 -8.36 2.21 5.93
N ILE A 289 -8.32 1.87 7.22
CA ILE A 289 -9.04 2.61 8.27
C ILE A 289 -8.53 4.05 8.34
N LEU A 290 -7.22 4.26 8.33
CA LEU A 290 -6.61 5.59 8.35
C LEU A 290 -7.11 6.43 7.15
N ASN A 291 -7.08 5.87 5.95
CA ASN A 291 -7.57 6.54 4.75
C ASN A 291 -9.11 6.72 4.76
N ALA A 292 -9.86 5.85 5.41
CA ALA A 292 -11.31 6.03 5.60
C ALA A 292 -11.63 7.18 6.56
N VAL A 293 -10.84 7.35 7.62
CA VAL A 293 -11.01 8.40 8.64
C VAL A 293 -10.56 9.77 8.12
N TYR A 294 -9.32 9.87 7.66
CA TYR A 294 -8.73 11.14 7.24
C TYR A 294 -9.07 11.52 5.79
N GLY A 295 -9.33 10.52 4.94
CA GLY A 295 -9.39 10.69 3.50
C GLY A 295 -8.01 10.97 2.89
N GLN A 296 -7.86 10.77 1.60
CA GLN A 296 -6.62 11.10 0.90
C GLN A 296 -6.29 12.58 1.07
N SER A 297 -5.08 12.88 1.54
CA SER A 297 -4.60 14.25 1.82
C SER A 297 -5.44 15.03 2.84
N GLY A 298 -6.15 14.36 3.73
CA GLY A 298 -6.97 15.00 4.75
C GLY A 298 -8.36 15.45 4.26
N SER A 299 -8.79 15.00 3.10
CA SER A 299 -10.05 15.43 2.45
C SER A 299 -11.33 15.16 3.26
N ARG A 300 -11.24 14.41 4.37
CA ARG A 300 -12.37 14.08 5.25
C ARG A 300 -12.26 14.69 6.65
N VAL A 301 -11.15 15.33 6.98
CA VAL A 301 -10.87 15.88 8.31
C VAL A 301 -11.89 16.95 8.69
N PHE A 302 -12.18 17.85 7.77
CA PHE A 302 -13.19 18.89 7.99
C PHE A 302 -14.41 18.64 7.11
N ARG A 303 -15.61 18.74 7.71
CA ARG A 303 -16.86 18.81 6.95
C ARG A 303 -17.04 20.22 6.43
N MET A 304 -16.47 20.50 5.28
CA MET A 304 -16.69 21.79 4.62
C MET A 304 -17.99 21.78 3.83
N GLN A 305 -18.54 22.98 3.62
CA GLN A 305 -19.72 23.14 2.77
C GLN A 305 -19.32 22.75 1.33
N ARG A 306 -20.02 21.80 0.73
CA ARG A 306 -19.68 21.28 -0.60
C ARG A 306 -19.77 22.37 -1.65
N SER A 307 -18.68 22.65 -2.33
CA SER A 307 -18.65 23.63 -3.41
C SER A 307 -19.42 23.12 -4.65
N ALA A 308 -20.24 24.00 -5.21
CA ALA A 308 -20.89 23.77 -6.51
C ALA A 308 -19.96 24.13 -7.68
N ALA A 309 -18.92 24.92 -7.45
CA ALA A 309 -17.94 25.29 -8.45
C ALA A 309 -16.84 24.26 -8.59
N LEU A 310 -16.36 24.02 -9.81
CA LEU A 310 -15.14 23.27 -10.07
C LEU A 310 -13.96 24.24 -9.91
N LEU A 311 -13.22 24.11 -8.80
CA LEU A 311 -12.15 25.06 -8.46
C LEU A 311 -10.87 24.79 -9.26
N VAL A 312 -10.55 23.51 -9.53
CA VAL A 312 -9.34 23.11 -10.26
C VAL A 312 -9.66 22.00 -11.26
N ASP A 313 -9.26 22.19 -12.49
CA ASP A 313 -9.34 21.15 -13.53
C ASP A 313 -7.95 20.86 -14.11
N ASP A 314 -7.33 19.82 -13.59
CA ASP A 314 -6.02 19.33 -14.02
C ASP A 314 -6.10 17.97 -14.75
N ASP A 315 -7.30 17.57 -15.21
CA ASP A 315 -7.58 16.29 -15.86
C ASP A 315 -6.68 16.02 -17.08
N ALA A 316 -6.23 17.06 -17.77
CA ALA A 316 -5.34 16.97 -18.92
C ALA A 316 -3.97 16.35 -18.58
N TYR A 317 -3.50 16.53 -17.35
CA TYR A 317 -2.21 16.01 -16.88
C TYR A 317 -2.30 14.57 -16.37
N TRP A 318 -3.52 14.04 -16.14
CA TRP A 318 -3.74 12.69 -15.63
C TRP A 318 -4.03 11.71 -16.77
N LYS A 319 -3.01 11.00 -17.23
CA LYS A 319 -3.12 10.00 -18.29
C LYS A 319 -3.77 8.73 -17.73
N LEU A 320 -4.84 8.28 -18.37
CA LEU A 320 -5.71 7.16 -17.95
C LEU A 320 -6.27 7.33 -16.51
N GLY A 321 -6.14 8.52 -15.91
CA GLY A 321 -6.53 8.78 -14.52
C GLY A 321 -5.57 8.24 -13.45
N LEU A 322 -4.43 7.68 -13.84
CA LEU A 322 -3.46 7.01 -12.96
C LEU A 322 -2.08 7.68 -12.99
N PHE A 323 -1.62 8.05 -14.18
CA PHE A 323 -0.28 8.58 -14.39
C PHE A 323 -0.32 10.09 -14.49
N TYR A 324 0.36 10.79 -13.60
CA TYR A 324 0.47 12.24 -13.65
C TYR A 324 1.69 12.64 -14.48
N TYR A 325 1.48 13.48 -15.48
CA TYR A 325 2.53 14.00 -16.35
C TYR A 325 2.32 15.50 -16.55
N ASN A 326 3.07 16.31 -15.81
CA ASN A 326 3.03 17.77 -15.92
C ASN A 326 4.43 18.38 -15.83
N PRO A 327 5.01 18.84 -16.97
CA PRO A 327 6.30 19.50 -16.97
C PRO A 327 6.34 20.82 -16.20
N GLY A 328 5.19 21.50 -16.06
CA GLY A 328 5.06 22.76 -15.33
C GLY A 328 4.97 22.62 -13.81
N ASP A 329 4.77 21.39 -13.29
CA ASP A 329 4.68 21.12 -11.85
C ASP A 329 6.02 20.60 -11.32
N ALA A 330 6.63 21.29 -10.35
CA ALA A 330 7.91 20.91 -9.75
C ALA A 330 7.84 19.71 -8.81
N SER A 331 6.65 19.28 -8.40
CA SER A 331 6.45 18.18 -7.45
C SER A 331 6.92 16.86 -8.02
N LEU A 332 7.61 16.06 -7.19
CA LEU A 332 8.02 14.70 -7.54
C LEU A 332 6.92 13.69 -7.20
N PHE A 333 6.34 13.81 -6.01
CA PHE A 333 5.28 12.94 -5.49
C PHE A 333 4.00 13.73 -5.31
N LEU A 334 2.86 13.07 -5.54
CA LEU A 334 1.53 13.66 -5.39
C LEU A 334 0.56 12.61 -4.84
N PRO A 335 -0.50 13.03 -4.14
CA PRO A 335 -1.57 12.13 -3.76
C PRO A 335 -2.21 11.49 -4.99
N GLN A 336 -2.44 10.19 -4.94
CA GLN A 336 -3.10 9.46 -6.02
C GLN A 336 -4.60 9.78 -6.07
N ARG A 337 -5.15 10.00 -7.26
CA ARG A 337 -6.57 10.29 -7.45
C ARG A 337 -7.51 9.10 -7.19
N SER A 338 -6.97 7.91 -7.07
CA SER A 338 -7.76 6.71 -6.74
C SER A 338 -8.26 6.68 -5.29
N GLY A 339 -7.77 7.57 -4.41
CA GLY A 339 -8.15 7.61 -3.00
C GLY A 339 -7.18 6.93 -2.05
N PHE A 340 -6.12 6.30 -2.57
CA PHE A 340 -5.04 5.66 -1.80
C PHE A 340 -3.67 5.99 -2.35
N GLY A 341 -2.72 6.21 -1.45
CA GLY A 341 -1.30 6.26 -1.74
C GLY A 341 -0.85 7.48 -2.55
N TRP A 342 0.31 7.36 -3.13
CA TRP A 342 0.97 8.43 -3.88
C TRP A 342 1.29 7.98 -5.29
N THR A 343 1.39 8.95 -6.20
CA THR A 343 1.92 8.78 -7.55
C THR A 343 3.09 9.72 -7.76
N VAL A 344 3.75 9.58 -8.87
CA VAL A 344 4.90 10.39 -9.25
C VAL A 344 4.59 11.25 -10.46
N ASN A 345 5.28 12.40 -10.57
CA ASN A 345 5.23 13.21 -11.78
C ASN A 345 6.21 12.67 -12.82
N TRP A 346 5.72 11.86 -13.74
CA TRP A 346 6.51 11.22 -14.79
C TRP A 346 7.24 12.19 -15.74
N ALA A 347 6.89 13.49 -15.71
CA ALA A 347 7.59 14.52 -16.45
C ALA A 347 8.93 14.92 -15.81
N ARG A 348 9.22 14.49 -14.58
CA ARG A 348 10.43 14.89 -13.85
C ARG A 348 11.55 13.86 -13.99
N PRO A 349 12.76 14.25 -14.50
CA PRO A 349 13.88 13.32 -14.62
C PRO A 349 14.30 12.68 -13.29
N ALA A 350 14.22 13.44 -12.17
CA ALA A 350 14.53 12.93 -10.84
C ALA A 350 13.65 11.74 -10.42
N VAL A 351 12.40 11.66 -10.90
CA VAL A 351 11.52 10.52 -10.65
C VAL A 351 12.08 9.24 -11.26
N TRP A 352 12.61 9.31 -12.49
CA TRP A 352 13.20 8.17 -13.15
C TRP A 352 14.45 7.67 -12.42
N ALA A 353 15.27 8.59 -11.90
CA ALA A 353 16.43 8.24 -11.08
C ALA A 353 16.03 7.54 -9.78
N VAL A 354 14.97 8.04 -9.09
CA VAL A 354 14.43 7.42 -7.88
C VAL A 354 13.86 6.03 -8.18
N MET A 355 13.08 5.89 -9.26
CA MET A 355 12.52 4.60 -9.66
C MET A 355 13.60 3.59 -10.05
N ALA A 356 14.59 4.02 -10.83
CA ALA A 356 15.73 3.17 -11.19
C ALA A 356 16.52 2.73 -9.93
N GLY A 357 16.78 3.65 -9.01
CA GLY A 357 17.43 3.33 -7.73
C GLY A 357 16.64 2.30 -6.91
N PHE A 358 15.33 2.44 -6.84
CA PHE A 358 14.48 1.47 -6.14
C PHE A 358 14.49 0.09 -6.81
N VAL A 359 14.40 0.04 -8.15
CA VAL A 359 14.49 -1.22 -8.91
C VAL A 359 15.84 -1.90 -8.70
N VAL A 360 16.95 -1.13 -8.77
CA VAL A 360 18.31 -1.65 -8.54
C VAL A 360 18.42 -2.19 -7.09
N ALA A 361 17.97 -1.44 -6.11
CA ALA A 361 18.02 -1.88 -4.70
C ALA A 361 17.22 -3.18 -4.49
N THR A 362 16.03 -3.28 -5.11
CA THR A 362 15.21 -4.50 -5.05
C THR A 362 15.89 -5.68 -5.75
N ALA A 363 16.47 -5.46 -6.93
CA ALA A 363 17.20 -6.49 -7.66
C ALA A 363 18.43 -6.99 -6.88
N LEU A 364 19.20 -6.07 -6.31
CA LEU A 364 20.34 -6.41 -5.45
C LEU A 364 19.91 -7.21 -4.21
N PHE A 365 18.80 -6.82 -3.58
CA PHE A 365 18.25 -7.57 -2.46
C PHE A 365 17.83 -8.99 -2.86
N VAL A 366 17.16 -9.16 -4.01
CA VAL A 366 16.76 -10.49 -4.52
C VAL A 366 18.00 -11.36 -4.80
N VAL A 367 19.02 -10.79 -5.47
CA VAL A 367 20.29 -11.50 -5.72
C VAL A 367 20.96 -11.89 -4.40
N LEU A 368 21.00 -10.97 -3.42
CA LEU A 368 21.55 -11.25 -2.10
C LEU A 368 20.81 -12.40 -1.43
N CYS A 369 19.47 -12.41 -1.46
CA CYS A 369 18.66 -13.50 -0.90
C CYS A 369 19.00 -14.86 -1.52
N VAL A 370 19.13 -14.91 -2.86
CA VAL A 370 19.50 -16.16 -3.56
C VAL A 370 20.89 -16.64 -3.11
N VAL A 371 21.89 -15.73 -3.14
CA VAL A 371 23.29 -16.09 -2.77
C VAL A 371 23.42 -16.50 -1.29
N MET A 372 22.58 -15.96 -0.39
CA MET A 372 22.64 -16.31 1.04
C MET A 372 21.98 -17.65 1.36
N VAL A 373 21.09 -18.14 0.50
CA VAL A 373 20.32 -19.37 0.72
C VAL A 373 20.87 -20.55 -0.07
N ASP A 374 21.54 -20.30 -1.22
CA ASP A 374 22.32 -21.30 -1.99
C ASP A 374 23.63 -21.67 -1.27
#